data_8a974bea211f3f2b12001b98afa68b4e
#
_entry.id   8a974bea211f3f2b12001b98afa68b4e
#
_cell.length_a   1.000
_cell.length_b   1.000
_cell.length_c   1.000
_cell.angle_alpha   90.00
_cell.angle_beta   90.00
_cell.angle_gamma   90.00
#
_symmetry.space_group_name_H-M   'P 1'
#
loop_
_entity.id
_entity.type
_entity.pdbx_description
1 polymer ?
#
loop_
_entity_poly.entity_id
_entity_poly.type
_entity_poly.pdbx_seq_one_letter_code
_entity_poly.pdbx_strand_id
1 'polypeptide(L)'
;MDAQAPRDPDTRKSAPRHLGLTALRLVTIAACLAFALMLATAPPREAPRVGAIGSGCSYELDTWTGRLTIRPTDGVSGEMARVYGALPEDDLRHAVRSVTVERGVLAPADSSHLFWSLDAMETLDLSGLDTSRVTDMSEMFRGCTSLSSLDLSGLDTSRVTDMSEMFSVCYSLASLDLSGLDTSQVTKMIGMFEGCYSLASLDLSGLDTSRVTDMSEMFSNCSSLASLDLSGWDTSKVAYMSDRFSGGRGMFSGCSSLVSLDLSGWDTSRVTDMRCMFSDCSSLTSLNLSGWDTSGIEGMWGMFLGCSSLSSLDLSGWDTSRVTDMWGMFDGCSSLSSLHLSGWDTSRVTDMGDMFAGCSSLSSLDLSGWDTSKVTDMGRMFDGCSSLVSLDLFGWDTSGVTDMSGMFFGCASLPSLDLSGWDTSGAGGMWGMFQGCSSLSSLAVGERCGGVLSADRHTALPAGVGGWGWHSERDKRWLTLGELSSSRQGVADTYTAPEAWRSLVSPQAAQASP
;
A
#
# COMPACT_ATOMS: atom_id res chain seq x y z
N MET A 1 15.82 -50.80 67.02
CA MET A 1 15.76 -49.82 68.11
C MET A 1 14.81 -48.78 67.59
N ASP A 2 13.52 -49.00 67.79
CA ASP A 2 12.66 -48.55 68.89
C ASP A 2 12.65 -47.00 68.96
N ALA A 3 11.54 -46.26 68.91
CA ALA A 3 10.22 -46.42 69.44
C ALA A 3 9.25 -45.50 68.68
N GLN A 4 8.12 -45.97 68.24
CA GLN A 4 6.78 -45.88 68.85
C GLN A 4 6.26 -44.48 69.25
N ALA A 5 5.19 -44.22 68.58
CA ALA A 5 3.97 -43.39 68.63
C ALA A 5 3.56 -42.74 69.99
N PRO A 6 2.57 -41.78 70.03
CA PRO A 6 1.19 -42.25 69.98
C PRO A 6 0.20 -41.38 69.14
N ARG A 7 -0.93 -42.02 68.86
CA ARG A 7 -2.19 -41.49 68.29
C ARG A 7 -2.91 -40.69 69.35
N ASP A 8 -3.65 -39.67 68.91
CA ASP A 8 -4.92 -39.32 69.51
C ASP A 8 -5.82 -38.56 68.54
N PRO A 9 -7.13 -38.53 68.81
CA PRO A 9 -8.15 -38.73 67.79
C PRO A 9 -8.98 -37.52 67.40
N ASP A 10 -9.70 -37.71 66.31
CA ASP A 10 -11.07 -37.21 66.03
C ASP A 10 -11.45 -35.76 66.35
N THR A 11 -11.45 -34.90 65.31
CA THR A 11 -12.51 -33.89 65.24
C THR A 11 -12.99 -33.77 63.78
N ARG A 12 -13.98 -34.62 63.44
CA ARG A 12 -14.88 -34.35 62.32
C ARG A 12 -15.62 -33.05 62.58
N LYS A 13 -15.26 -31.98 61.85
CA LYS A 13 -16.15 -30.83 61.66
C LYS A 13 -16.82 -30.97 60.33
N SER A 14 -18.07 -31.38 60.37
CA SER A 14 -19.03 -31.36 59.28
C SER A 14 -19.16 -29.94 58.73
N ALA A 15 -18.67 -29.69 57.50
CA ALA A 15 -18.99 -28.46 56.76
C ALA A 15 -20.47 -28.49 56.33
N PRO A 16 -21.23 -27.40 56.49
CA PRO A 16 -22.63 -27.35 56.10
C PRO A 16 -22.75 -27.30 54.58
N ARG A 17 -23.15 -28.43 53.98
CA ARG A 17 -23.49 -28.57 52.54
C ARG A 17 -24.73 -27.77 52.11
N HIS A 18 -25.38 -27.04 52.99
CA HIS A 18 -26.62 -26.29 52.71
C HIS A 18 -26.43 -24.83 52.31
N LEU A 19 -25.22 -24.21 52.49
CA LEU A 19 -25.01 -22.82 52.10
C LEU A 19 -24.75 -22.63 50.61
N GLY A 20 -24.21 -23.64 49.90
CA GLY A 20 -23.93 -23.56 48.48
C GLY A 20 -25.19 -23.55 47.60
N LEU A 21 -26.21 -24.32 47.94
CA LEU A 21 -27.46 -24.40 47.16
C LEU A 21 -28.34 -23.15 47.32
N THR A 22 -28.32 -22.53 48.51
CA THR A 22 -29.07 -21.29 48.78
C THR A 22 -28.40 -20.09 48.10
N ALA A 23 -27.07 -20.01 48.10
CA ALA A 23 -26.35 -18.97 47.40
C ALA A 23 -26.52 -19.06 45.86
N LEU A 24 -26.49 -20.29 45.30
CA LEU A 24 -26.70 -20.50 43.85
C LEU A 24 -28.15 -20.17 43.44
N ARG A 25 -29.14 -20.48 44.28
CA ARG A 25 -30.55 -20.11 44.05
C ARG A 25 -30.78 -18.60 44.14
N LEU A 26 -30.10 -17.89 45.06
CA LEU A 26 -30.18 -16.44 45.16
C LEU A 26 -29.52 -15.74 43.95
N VAL A 27 -28.41 -16.26 43.44
CA VAL A 27 -27.76 -15.74 42.24
C VAL A 27 -28.62 -15.96 41.00
N THR A 28 -29.24 -17.13 40.86
CA THR A 28 -30.16 -17.39 39.73
C THR A 28 -31.44 -16.55 39.82
N ILE A 29 -32.00 -16.35 41.01
CA ILE A 29 -33.17 -15.48 41.21
C ILE A 29 -32.80 -14.02 40.93
N ALA A 30 -31.65 -13.55 41.39
CA ALA A 30 -31.17 -12.20 41.12
C ALA A 30 -30.89 -11.98 39.61
N ALA A 31 -30.32 -12.98 38.94
CA ALA A 31 -30.11 -12.94 37.48
C ALA A 31 -31.46 -12.95 36.72
N CYS A 32 -32.42 -13.77 37.14
CA CYS A 32 -33.78 -13.78 36.56
C CYS A 32 -34.53 -12.47 36.82
N LEU A 33 -34.40 -11.88 38.03
CA LEU A 33 -34.98 -10.58 38.34
C LEU A 33 -34.32 -9.44 37.58
N ALA A 34 -32.99 -9.44 37.41
CA ALA A 34 -32.28 -8.49 36.60
C ALA A 34 -32.68 -8.61 35.12
N PHE A 35 -32.82 -9.83 34.62
CA PHE A 35 -33.29 -10.11 33.26
C PHE A 35 -34.77 -9.69 33.08
N ALA A 36 -35.65 -9.99 34.05
CA ALA A 36 -37.04 -9.54 34.04
C ALA A 36 -37.15 -8.01 34.15
N LEU A 37 -36.28 -7.36 34.92
CA LEU A 37 -36.21 -5.91 35.02
C LEU A 37 -35.68 -5.27 33.71
N MET A 38 -34.68 -5.88 33.08
CA MET A 38 -34.24 -5.49 31.73
C MET A 38 -35.36 -5.61 30.71
N LEU A 39 -36.14 -6.70 30.75
CA LEU A 39 -37.29 -6.86 29.85
C LEU A 39 -38.43 -5.88 30.16
N ALA A 40 -38.64 -5.53 31.43
CA ALA A 40 -39.68 -4.59 31.86
C ALA A 40 -39.32 -3.12 31.62
N THR A 41 -38.02 -2.81 31.51
CA THR A 41 -37.51 -1.46 31.21
C THR A 41 -37.07 -1.30 29.74
N ALA A 42 -37.16 -2.37 28.96
CA ALA A 42 -36.90 -2.26 27.52
C ALA A 42 -37.92 -1.29 26.90
N PRO A 43 -37.48 -0.36 26.06
CA PRO A 43 -38.42 0.51 25.35
C PRO A 43 -39.40 -0.35 24.55
N PRO A 44 -40.64 0.10 24.40
CA PRO A 44 -41.64 -0.63 23.63
C PRO A 44 -41.08 -0.88 22.22
N ARG A 45 -41.17 -2.13 21.75
CA ARG A 45 -40.72 -2.51 20.41
C ARG A 45 -41.49 -1.68 19.40
N GLU A 46 -40.78 -0.86 18.66
CA GLU A 46 -41.37 -0.11 17.56
C GLU A 46 -41.91 -1.06 16.50
N ALA A 47 -42.98 -0.69 15.83
CA ALA A 47 -43.49 -1.44 14.69
C ALA A 47 -42.44 -1.38 13.56
N PRO A 48 -42.30 -2.47 12.79
CA PRO A 48 -41.39 -2.46 11.64
C PRO A 48 -41.68 -1.29 10.71
N ARG A 49 -40.61 -0.68 10.18
CA ARG A 49 -40.72 0.35 9.14
C ARG A 49 -41.03 -0.35 7.83
N VAL A 50 -42.08 0.09 7.14
CA VAL A 50 -42.47 -0.45 5.84
C VAL A 50 -42.55 0.68 4.81
N GLY A 51 -42.17 0.37 3.58
CA GLY A 51 -42.19 1.34 2.50
C GLY A 51 -42.05 0.69 1.13
N ALA A 52 -42.15 1.52 0.11
CA ALA A 52 -41.89 1.08 -1.26
C ALA A 52 -40.36 1.11 -1.53
N ILE A 53 -39.88 0.15 -2.32
CA ILE A 53 -38.53 0.10 -2.84
C ILE A 53 -38.55 -0.27 -4.31
N GLY A 54 -38.57 0.74 -5.18
CA GLY A 54 -38.65 0.56 -6.63
C GLY A 54 -40.08 0.37 -7.15
N SER A 55 -40.19 -0.27 -8.31
CA SER A 55 -41.42 -0.47 -9.06
C SER A 55 -42.00 -1.86 -8.78
N GLY A 56 -42.99 -1.92 -7.89
CA GLY A 56 -43.66 -3.16 -7.52
C GLY A 56 -43.00 -3.96 -6.41
N CYS A 57 -42.03 -3.38 -5.68
CA CYS A 57 -41.44 -3.97 -4.47
C CYS A 57 -41.74 -3.11 -3.23
N SER A 58 -41.78 -3.78 -2.09
CA SER A 58 -41.86 -3.18 -0.76
C SER A 58 -40.77 -3.73 0.14
N TYR A 59 -40.40 -2.94 1.16
CA TYR A 59 -39.51 -3.38 2.22
C TYR A 59 -40.19 -3.37 3.58
N GLU A 60 -39.69 -4.22 4.47
CA GLU A 60 -40.01 -4.25 5.89
C GLU A 60 -38.68 -4.28 6.66
N LEU A 61 -38.43 -3.24 7.48
CA LEU A 61 -37.28 -3.14 8.36
C LEU A 61 -37.71 -3.24 9.82
N ASP A 62 -37.34 -4.32 10.48
CA ASP A 62 -37.41 -4.44 11.92
C ASP A 62 -36.18 -3.73 12.54
N THR A 63 -36.37 -2.51 13.02
CA THR A 63 -35.30 -1.68 13.59
C THR A 63 -34.71 -2.25 14.88
N TRP A 64 -35.42 -3.17 15.56
CA TRP A 64 -34.93 -3.84 16.77
C TRP A 64 -33.90 -4.94 16.45
N THR A 65 -34.15 -5.71 15.39
CA THR A 65 -33.25 -6.80 14.97
C THR A 65 -32.31 -6.38 13.85
N GLY A 66 -32.57 -5.28 13.19
CA GLY A 66 -31.85 -4.85 12.00
C GLY A 66 -32.18 -5.68 10.75
N ARG A 67 -33.28 -6.43 10.76
CA ARG A 67 -33.66 -7.27 9.63
C ARG A 67 -34.45 -6.48 8.59
N LEU A 68 -33.91 -6.39 7.38
CA LEU A 68 -34.55 -5.82 6.20
C LEU A 68 -35.03 -6.96 5.30
N THR A 69 -36.31 -7.00 4.98
CA THR A 69 -36.90 -7.94 4.03
C THR A 69 -37.45 -7.17 2.82
N ILE A 70 -37.07 -7.57 1.60
CA ILE A 70 -37.52 -6.98 0.35
C ILE A 70 -38.36 -8.02 -0.41
N ARG A 71 -39.57 -7.64 -0.84
CA ARG A 71 -40.51 -8.55 -1.49
C ARG A 71 -41.36 -7.86 -2.56
N PRO A 72 -41.88 -8.60 -3.55
CA PRO A 72 -42.85 -8.07 -4.48
C PRO A 72 -44.14 -7.62 -3.75
N THR A 73 -44.68 -6.47 -4.13
CA THR A 73 -45.91 -5.92 -3.51
C THR A 73 -47.15 -6.76 -3.81
N ASP A 74 -47.21 -7.39 -5.00
CA ASP A 74 -48.30 -8.26 -5.42
C ASP A 74 -48.03 -9.74 -5.07
N GLY A 75 -46.89 -10.06 -4.47
CA GLY A 75 -46.46 -11.43 -4.16
C GLY A 75 -46.04 -12.25 -5.38
N VAL A 76 -45.91 -11.67 -6.56
CA VAL A 76 -45.55 -12.35 -7.81
C VAL A 76 -44.21 -11.85 -8.34
N SER A 77 -44.13 -10.57 -8.73
CA SER A 77 -42.86 -9.97 -9.18
C SER A 77 -42.89 -8.45 -9.09
N GLY A 78 -41.69 -7.87 -8.91
CA GLY A 78 -41.49 -6.41 -8.88
C GLY A 78 -40.01 -6.06 -9.00
N GLU A 79 -39.72 -4.93 -9.61
CA GLU A 79 -38.35 -4.43 -9.72
C GLU A 79 -38.02 -3.59 -8.48
N MET A 80 -36.92 -3.95 -7.79
CA MET A 80 -36.44 -3.17 -6.67
C MET A 80 -35.62 -1.96 -7.11
N ALA A 81 -35.40 -1.02 -6.22
CA ALA A 81 -34.46 0.09 -6.37
C ALA A 81 -33.36 -0.01 -5.32
N ARG A 82 -32.38 0.89 -5.41
CA ARG A 82 -31.29 1.03 -4.46
C ARG A 82 -31.81 1.19 -3.03
N VAL A 83 -31.29 0.41 -2.09
CA VAL A 83 -31.71 0.46 -0.68
C VAL A 83 -31.48 1.85 -0.09
N TYR A 84 -30.38 2.50 -0.47
CA TYR A 84 -30.07 3.88 -0.07
C TYR A 84 -31.22 4.88 -0.38
N GLY A 85 -31.84 4.78 -1.54
CA GLY A 85 -32.94 5.64 -1.93
C GLY A 85 -34.26 5.36 -1.18
N ALA A 86 -34.45 4.11 -0.75
CA ALA A 86 -35.64 3.69 0.00
C ALA A 86 -35.51 3.97 1.50
N LEU A 87 -34.28 3.96 2.04
CA LEU A 87 -33.95 4.27 3.44
C LEU A 87 -33.12 5.57 3.48
N PRO A 88 -33.74 6.76 3.30
CA PRO A 88 -33.01 8.01 3.18
C PRO A 88 -32.39 8.49 4.50
N GLU A 89 -32.84 7.98 5.64
CA GLU A 89 -32.31 8.32 6.96
C GLU A 89 -31.06 7.49 7.24
N ASP A 90 -29.93 8.12 7.56
CA ASP A 90 -28.67 7.44 7.86
C ASP A 90 -28.82 6.41 9.00
N ASP A 91 -29.53 6.80 10.06
CA ASP A 91 -29.76 5.93 11.21
C ASP A 91 -30.47 4.61 10.83
N LEU A 92 -31.37 4.64 9.85
CA LEU A 92 -32.04 3.44 9.37
C LEU A 92 -31.11 2.54 8.56
N ARG A 93 -30.21 3.10 7.76
CA ARG A 93 -29.22 2.33 7.00
C ARG A 93 -28.22 1.66 7.92
N HIS A 94 -27.70 2.38 8.90
CA HIS A 94 -26.81 1.85 9.93
C HIS A 94 -27.49 0.86 10.90
N ALA A 95 -28.82 0.82 10.91
CA ALA A 95 -29.57 -0.20 11.67
C ALA A 95 -29.70 -1.53 10.94
N VAL A 96 -29.46 -1.60 9.61
CA VAL A 96 -29.60 -2.84 8.83
C VAL A 96 -28.46 -3.79 9.15
N ARG A 97 -28.78 -4.96 9.76
CA ARG A 97 -27.82 -6.02 10.07
C ARG A 97 -27.94 -7.23 9.17
N SER A 98 -29.14 -7.48 8.66
CA SER A 98 -29.37 -8.56 7.72
C SER A 98 -30.37 -8.16 6.64
N VAL A 99 -30.11 -8.58 5.42
CA VAL A 99 -31.03 -8.37 4.27
C VAL A 99 -31.44 -9.71 3.73
N THR A 100 -32.74 -9.87 3.45
CA THR A 100 -33.31 -11.01 2.73
C THR A 100 -34.11 -10.50 1.54
N VAL A 101 -33.78 -10.98 0.36
CA VAL A 101 -34.51 -10.69 -0.88
C VAL A 101 -35.36 -11.89 -1.23
N GLU A 102 -36.69 -11.71 -1.20
CA GLU A 102 -37.64 -12.79 -1.49
C GLU A 102 -37.76 -13.05 -3.01
N ARG A 103 -38.25 -14.23 -3.37
CA ARG A 103 -38.46 -14.63 -4.76
C ARG A 103 -39.41 -13.68 -5.49
N GLY A 104 -39.07 -13.40 -6.76
CA GLY A 104 -39.83 -12.50 -7.61
C GLY A 104 -39.37 -11.06 -7.56
N VAL A 105 -38.35 -10.75 -6.77
CA VAL A 105 -37.68 -9.44 -6.80
C VAL A 105 -36.73 -9.43 -8.00
N LEU A 106 -36.90 -8.46 -8.90
CA LEU A 106 -36.06 -8.24 -10.06
C LEU A 106 -35.06 -7.14 -9.74
N ALA A 107 -33.79 -7.36 -10.03
CA ALA A 107 -32.78 -6.33 -10.01
C ALA A 107 -32.93 -5.41 -11.24
N PRO A 108 -32.79 -4.08 -11.10
CA PRO A 108 -32.76 -3.18 -12.24
C PRO A 108 -31.54 -3.45 -13.15
N ALA A 109 -31.62 -3.10 -14.43
CA ALA A 109 -30.51 -3.27 -15.36
C ALA A 109 -29.26 -2.51 -14.90
N ASP A 110 -29.42 -1.31 -14.35
CA ASP A 110 -28.41 -0.58 -13.57
C ASP A 110 -28.60 -0.91 -12.09
N SER A 111 -27.88 -1.92 -11.61
CA SER A 111 -27.83 -2.35 -10.21
C SER A 111 -26.64 -1.73 -9.46
N SER A 112 -26.03 -0.69 -10.02
CA SER A 112 -24.97 0.03 -9.31
C SER A 112 -25.48 0.54 -7.95
N HIS A 113 -24.65 0.45 -6.91
CA HIS A 113 -24.98 0.89 -5.56
C HIS A 113 -26.22 0.21 -4.92
N LEU A 114 -26.66 -0.97 -5.39
CA LEU A 114 -27.96 -1.56 -4.97
C LEU A 114 -28.04 -1.73 -3.45
N PHE A 115 -26.96 -2.21 -2.80
CA PHE A 115 -26.82 -2.38 -1.35
C PHE A 115 -25.71 -1.51 -0.77
N TRP A 116 -25.37 -0.42 -1.42
CA TRP A 116 -24.28 0.48 -1.07
C TRP A 116 -24.37 0.99 0.38
N SER A 117 -23.22 0.97 1.09
CA SER A 117 -23.05 1.58 2.43
C SER A 117 -24.01 1.06 3.51
N LEU A 118 -24.36 -0.22 3.45
CA LEU A 118 -25.01 -0.93 4.56
C LEU A 118 -23.91 -1.44 5.51
N ASP A 119 -23.26 -0.52 6.21
CA ASP A 119 -22.03 -0.76 6.97
C ASP A 119 -22.20 -1.72 8.16
N ALA A 120 -23.39 -1.78 8.79
CA ALA A 120 -23.70 -2.72 9.84
C ALA A 120 -24.23 -4.07 9.35
N MET A 121 -24.36 -4.26 8.02
CA MET A 121 -24.89 -5.50 7.45
C MET A 121 -23.90 -6.66 7.60
N GLU A 122 -24.31 -7.68 8.34
CA GLU A 122 -23.52 -8.88 8.62
C GLU A 122 -23.85 -10.03 7.64
N THR A 123 -25.09 -10.10 7.16
CA THR A 123 -25.57 -11.16 6.27
C THR A 123 -26.50 -10.64 5.17
N LEU A 124 -26.39 -11.22 3.98
CA LEU A 124 -27.20 -10.89 2.82
C LEU A 124 -27.61 -12.17 2.08
N ASP A 125 -28.93 -12.39 2.01
CA ASP A 125 -29.53 -13.50 1.24
C ASP A 125 -30.09 -12.96 -0.07
N LEU A 126 -29.42 -13.29 -1.18
CA LEU A 126 -29.77 -12.91 -2.56
C LEU A 126 -30.51 -14.02 -3.31
N SER A 127 -30.83 -15.16 -2.69
CA SER A 127 -31.39 -16.34 -3.35
C SER A 127 -32.73 -16.10 -4.08
N GLY A 128 -33.40 -15.01 -3.74
CA GLY A 128 -34.65 -14.58 -4.39
C GLY A 128 -34.50 -13.49 -5.44
N LEU A 129 -33.29 -12.95 -5.62
CA LEU A 129 -33.03 -11.84 -6.55
C LEU A 129 -32.79 -12.35 -7.97
N ASP A 130 -33.58 -11.90 -8.92
CA ASP A 130 -33.37 -12.16 -10.35
C ASP A 130 -32.48 -11.06 -10.96
N THR A 131 -31.26 -11.42 -11.36
CA THR A 131 -30.26 -10.53 -11.96
C THR A 131 -30.10 -10.71 -13.47
N SER A 132 -30.97 -11.51 -14.14
CA SER A 132 -30.85 -11.85 -15.57
C SER A 132 -30.86 -10.66 -16.53
N ARG A 133 -31.23 -9.47 -16.06
CA ARG A 133 -31.26 -8.22 -16.85
C ARG A 133 -30.13 -7.26 -16.51
N VAL A 134 -29.34 -7.56 -15.50
CA VAL A 134 -28.32 -6.64 -14.97
C VAL A 134 -27.18 -6.50 -15.98
N THR A 135 -26.78 -5.27 -16.23
CA THR A 135 -25.65 -4.91 -17.09
C THR A 135 -24.57 -4.15 -16.34
N ASP A 136 -24.90 -3.56 -15.18
CA ASP A 136 -24.02 -2.79 -14.34
C ASP A 136 -24.18 -3.21 -12.86
N MET A 137 -23.10 -3.73 -12.26
CA MET A 137 -23.02 -4.11 -10.84
C MET A 137 -21.96 -3.26 -10.10
N SER A 138 -21.57 -2.12 -10.67
CA SER A 138 -20.57 -1.27 -10.03
C SER A 138 -21.03 -0.82 -8.65
N GLU A 139 -20.12 -0.84 -7.67
CA GLU A 139 -20.37 -0.44 -6.28
C GLU A 139 -21.55 -1.16 -5.58
N MET A 140 -22.02 -2.31 -6.12
CA MET A 140 -23.25 -2.97 -5.65
C MET A 140 -23.23 -3.25 -4.14
N PHE A 141 -22.09 -3.64 -3.58
CA PHE A 141 -21.89 -3.92 -2.16
C PHE A 141 -20.85 -3.01 -1.50
N ARG A 142 -20.43 -1.93 -2.18
CA ARG A 142 -19.40 -1.03 -1.66
C ARG A 142 -19.79 -0.49 -0.28
N GLY A 143 -18.83 -0.54 0.66
CA GLY A 143 -19.03 -0.01 2.01
C GLY A 143 -19.87 -0.90 2.93
N CYS A 144 -20.13 -2.16 2.58
CA CYS A 144 -20.72 -3.15 3.47
C CYS A 144 -19.66 -3.67 4.45
N THR A 145 -19.20 -2.79 5.36
CA THR A 145 -17.99 -2.99 6.15
C THR A 145 -18.05 -4.14 7.14
N SER A 146 -19.25 -4.57 7.57
CA SER A 146 -19.46 -5.69 8.49
C SER A 146 -19.73 -7.02 7.79
N LEU A 147 -19.90 -7.03 6.46
CA LEU A 147 -20.17 -8.23 5.68
C LEU A 147 -18.93 -9.13 5.66
N SER A 148 -19.03 -10.32 6.25
CA SER A 148 -17.89 -11.24 6.39
C SER A 148 -17.83 -12.33 5.32
N SER A 149 -18.96 -12.65 4.70
CA SER A 149 -19.10 -13.61 3.61
C SER A 149 -20.34 -13.31 2.78
N LEU A 150 -20.37 -13.72 1.52
CA LEU A 150 -21.50 -13.54 0.62
C LEU A 150 -21.59 -14.72 -0.32
N ASP A 151 -22.81 -15.28 -0.50
CA ASP A 151 -23.11 -16.29 -1.51
C ASP A 151 -23.58 -15.59 -2.80
N LEU A 152 -22.79 -15.76 -3.88
CA LEU A 152 -23.05 -15.19 -5.19
C LEU A 152 -23.58 -16.24 -6.19
N SER A 153 -23.69 -17.51 -5.78
CA SER A 153 -23.98 -18.64 -6.68
C SER A 153 -25.32 -18.54 -7.42
N GLY A 154 -26.24 -17.70 -6.92
CA GLY A 154 -27.55 -17.47 -7.54
C GLY A 154 -27.60 -16.31 -8.54
N LEU A 155 -26.52 -15.55 -8.72
CA LEU A 155 -26.53 -14.38 -9.58
C LEU A 155 -26.28 -14.77 -11.06
N ASP A 156 -27.13 -14.32 -11.94
CA ASP A 156 -26.87 -14.34 -13.39
C ASP A 156 -26.11 -13.06 -13.76
N THR A 157 -24.81 -13.19 -14.09
CA THR A 157 -23.93 -12.09 -14.47
C THR A 157 -23.56 -12.09 -15.95
N SER A 158 -24.19 -12.96 -16.76
CA SER A 158 -23.86 -13.16 -18.18
C SER A 158 -23.99 -11.91 -19.07
N ARG A 159 -24.62 -10.85 -18.58
CA ARG A 159 -24.81 -9.59 -19.30
C ARG A 159 -24.06 -8.42 -18.65
N VAL A 160 -23.41 -8.65 -17.52
CA VAL A 160 -22.72 -7.60 -16.78
C VAL A 160 -21.46 -7.14 -17.51
N THR A 161 -21.32 -5.83 -17.67
CA THR A 161 -20.18 -5.20 -18.35
C THR A 161 -19.29 -4.38 -17.41
N ASP A 162 -19.80 -3.98 -16.23
CA ASP A 162 -19.10 -3.18 -15.24
C ASP A 162 -19.26 -3.81 -13.84
N MET A 163 -18.13 -4.18 -13.21
CA MET A 163 -18.05 -4.68 -11.84
C MET A 163 -17.11 -3.80 -10.98
N SER A 164 -16.91 -2.55 -11.41
CA SER A 164 -16.04 -1.61 -10.69
C SER A 164 -16.51 -1.44 -9.26
N GLU A 165 -15.57 -1.49 -8.32
CA GLU A 165 -15.77 -1.26 -6.88
C GLU A 165 -16.86 -2.13 -6.23
N MET A 166 -17.23 -3.27 -6.88
CA MET A 166 -18.37 -4.09 -6.44
C MET A 166 -18.29 -4.48 -4.96
N PHE A 167 -17.10 -4.76 -4.44
CA PHE A 167 -16.82 -5.10 -3.03
C PHE A 167 -15.89 -4.09 -2.35
N SER A 168 -15.69 -2.91 -2.94
CA SER A 168 -14.80 -1.91 -2.37
C SER A 168 -15.22 -1.56 -0.94
N VAL A 169 -14.23 -1.44 -0.03
CA VAL A 169 -14.44 -1.06 1.37
C VAL A 169 -15.29 -2.10 2.17
N CYS A 170 -15.33 -3.36 1.74
CA CYS A 170 -15.90 -4.47 2.50
C CYS A 170 -14.86 -5.01 3.50
N TYR A 171 -14.59 -4.25 4.57
CA TYR A 171 -13.46 -4.47 5.50
C TYR A 171 -13.43 -5.84 6.15
N SER A 172 -14.60 -6.42 6.46
CA SER A 172 -14.71 -7.70 7.16
C SER A 172 -14.77 -8.91 6.24
N LEU A 173 -14.81 -8.70 4.92
CA LEU A 173 -14.91 -9.79 3.94
C LEU A 173 -13.63 -10.63 3.97
N ALA A 174 -13.75 -11.86 4.51
CA ALA A 174 -12.59 -12.72 4.73
C ALA A 174 -12.34 -13.72 3.59
N SER A 175 -13.41 -14.12 2.91
CA SER A 175 -13.38 -15.00 1.75
C SER A 175 -14.58 -14.75 0.85
N LEU A 176 -14.44 -15.03 -0.44
CA LEU A 176 -15.49 -14.91 -1.42
C LEU A 176 -15.34 -16.00 -2.48
N ASP A 177 -16.44 -16.68 -2.81
CA ASP A 177 -16.49 -17.62 -3.92
C ASP A 177 -17.02 -16.92 -5.17
N LEU A 178 -16.16 -16.80 -6.19
CA LEU A 178 -16.47 -16.15 -7.48
C LEU A 178 -16.77 -17.16 -8.59
N SER A 179 -16.71 -18.47 -8.33
CA SER A 179 -16.81 -19.52 -9.34
C SER A 179 -18.14 -19.55 -10.09
N GLY A 180 -19.18 -18.93 -9.51
CA GLY A 180 -20.50 -18.81 -10.13
C GLY A 180 -20.66 -17.61 -11.05
N LEU A 181 -19.70 -16.71 -11.15
CA LEU A 181 -19.82 -15.48 -11.94
C LEU A 181 -19.39 -15.71 -13.40
N ASP A 182 -20.23 -15.36 -14.33
CA ASP A 182 -19.87 -15.22 -15.75
C ASP A 182 -19.35 -13.80 -15.99
N THR A 183 -18.03 -13.65 -16.20
CA THR A 183 -17.37 -12.36 -16.45
C THR A 183 -17.02 -12.14 -17.92
N SER A 184 -17.49 -13.01 -18.83
CA SER A 184 -17.16 -12.98 -20.26
C SER A 184 -17.53 -11.68 -20.99
N GLN A 185 -18.43 -10.86 -20.43
CA GLN A 185 -18.81 -9.56 -20.97
C GLN A 185 -18.20 -8.38 -20.22
N VAL A 186 -17.53 -8.63 -19.10
CA VAL A 186 -17.01 -7.56 -18.23
C VAL A 186 -15.85 -6.84 -18.90
N THR A 187 -15.91 -5.51 -18.88
CA THR A 187 -14.90 -4.61 -19.45
C THR A 187 -14.17 -3.78 -18.41
N LYS A 188 -14.75 -3.65 -17.20
CA LYS A 188 -14.17 -2.88 -16.10
C LYS A 188 -14.27 -3.64 -14.79
N MET A 189 -13.14 -3.69 -14.06
CA MET A 189 -13.01 -4.27 -12.74
C MET A 189 -12.22 -3.31 -11.81
N ILE A 190 -12.40 -1.98 -12.01
CA ILE A 190 -11.71 -0.95 -11.24
C ILE A 190 -12.03 -1.15 -9.76
N GLY A 191 -11.02 -1.21 -8.89
CA GLY A 191 -11.20 -1.27 -7.44
C GLY A 191 -12.13 -2.38 -6.93
N MET A 192 -12.33 -3.47 -7.69
CA MET A 192 -13.37 -4.47 -7.36
C MET A 192 -13.28 -4.98 -5.93
N PHE A 193 -12.06 -5.11 -5.38
CA PHE A 193 -11.79 -5.54 -4.00
C PHE A 193 -11.03 -4.47 -3.20
N GLU A 194 -11.01 -3.22 -3.64
CA GLU A 194 -10.29 -2.15 -2.94
C GLU A 194 -10.69 -2.10 -1.46
N GLY A 195 -9.69 -2.07 -0.56
CA GLY A 195 -9.94 -1.95 0.87
C GLY A 195 -10.56 -3.18 1.54
N CYS A 196 -10.57 -4.34 0.90
CA CYS A 196 -10.97 -5.60 1.54
C CYS A 196 -9.86 -6.07 2.50
N TYR A 197 -9.67 -5.37 3.62
CA TYR A 197 -8.56 -5.58 4.55
C TYR A 197 -8.46 -6.99 5.13
N SER A 198 -9.60 -7.68 5.31
CA SER A 198 -9.64 -9.03 5.90
C SER A 198 -9.53 -10.15 4.88
N LEU A 199 -9.51 -9.85 3.58
CA LEU A 199 -9.49 -10.84 2.52
C LEU A 199 -8.13 -11.53 2.49
N ALA A 200 -8.08 -12.77 2.98
CA ALA A 200 -6.82 -13.52 3.13
C ALA A 200 -6.47 -14.39 1.93
N SER A 201 -7.48 -14.85 1.21
CA SER A 201 -7.33 -15.65 -0.01
C SER A 201 -8.51 -15.42 -0.95
N LEU A 202 -8.27 -15.54 -2.25
CA LEU A 202 -9.27 -15.38 -3.28
C LEU A 202 -8.96 -16.32 -4.45
N ASP A 203 -9.93 -17.15 -4.84
CA ASP A 203 -9.84 -17.96 -6.05
C ASP A 203 -10.38 -17.17 -7.23
N LEU A 204 -9.49 -16.86 -8.16
CA LEU A 204 -9.78 -16.06 -9.35
C LEU A 204 -9.79 -16.89 -10.64
N SER A 205 -9.62 -18.22 -10.55
CA SER A 205 -9.45 -19.12 -11.69
C SER A 205 -10.68 -19.19 -12.60
N GLY A 206 -11.86 -18.81 -12.08
CA GLY A 206 -13.11 -18.78 -12.85
C GLY A 206 -13.35 -17.49 -13.63
N LEU A 207 -12.55 -16.44 -13.45
CA LEU A 207 -12.79 -15.15 -14.07
C LEU A 207 -12.25 -15.10 -15.51
N ASP A 208 -13.11 -14.81 -16.47
CA ASP A 208 -12.72 -14.45 -17.84
C ASP A 208 -12.38 -12.95 -17.89
N THR A 209 -11.10 -12.63 -18.08
CA THR A 209 -10.59 -11.25 -18.16
C THR A 209 -10.35 -10.77 -19.59
N SER A 210 -10.64 -11.61 -20.59
CA SER A 210 -10.29 -11.37 -22.01
C SER A 210 -10.91 -10.11 -22.64
N ARG A 211 -11.87 -9.48 -21.97
CA ARG A 211 -12.49 -8.23 -22.41
C ARG A 211 -12.20 -7.05 -21.49
N VAL A 212 -11.55 -7.28 -20.36
CA VAL A 212 -11.28 -6.23 -19.39
C VAL A 212 -10.25 -5.24 -19.94
N THR A 213 -10.55 -3.96 -19.81
CA THR A 213 -9.69 -2.86 -20.26
C THR A 213 -9.14 -2.02 -19.12
N ASP A 214 -9.74 -2.12 -17.93
CA ASP A 214 -9.37 -1.34 -16.76
C ASP A 214 -9.43 -2.22 -15.50
N MET A 215 -8.27 -2.39 -14.86
CA MET A 215 -8.08 -3.13 -13.60
C MET A 215 -7.42 -2.24 -12.53
N SER A 216 -7.54 -0.91 -12.69
CA SER A 216 -6.97 0.04 -11.73
C SER A 216 -7.46 -0.27 -10.32
N GLU A 217 -6.57 -0.20 -9.33
CA GLU A 217 -6.86 -0.38 -7.89
C GLU A 217 -7.53 -1.73 -7.49
N MET A 218 -7.61 -2.73 -8.39
CA MET A 218 -8.45 -3.92 -8.20
C MET A 218 -8.26 -4.62 -6.85
N PHE A 219 -7.03 -4.69 -6.33
CA PHE A 219 -6.69 -5.25 -5.03
C PHE A 219 -6.07 -4.23 -4.07
N SER A 220 -6.20 -2.94 -4.38
CA SER A 220 -5.60 -1.89 -3.53
C SER A 220 -6.05 -2.05 -2.08
N ASN A 221 -5.08 -2.02 -1.15
CA ASN A 221 -5.32 -2.19 0.29
C ASN A 221 -5.95 -3.53 0.72
N CYS A 222 -5.81 -4.62 -0.06
CA CYS A 222 -6.09 -5.97 0.41
C CYS A 222 -4.96 -6.45 1.35
N SER A 223 -4.85 -5.83 2.52
CA SER A 223 -3.67 -5.96 3.38
C SER A 223 -3.46 -7.34 4.00
N SER A 224 -4.48 -8.20 4.07
CA SER A 224 -4.36 -9.59 4.55
C SER A 224 -4.07 -10.59 3.43
N LEU A 225 -4.11 -10.18 2.17
CA LEU A 225 -3.96 -11.07 1.03
C LEU A 225 -2.51 -11.57 0.93
N ALA A 226 -2.31 -12.87 1.17
CA ALA A 226 -0.97 -13.44 1.26
C ALA A 226 -0.44 -14.00 -0.06
N SER A 227 -1.34 -14.42 -0.95
CA SER A 227 -1.00 -14.97 -2.27
C SER A 227 -2.15 -14.78 -3.25
N LEU A 228 -1.81 -14.65 -4.53
CA LEU A 228 -2.76 -14.62 -5.65
C LEU A 228 -2.22 -15.49 -6.79
N ASP A 229 -3.10 -16.26 -7.42
CA ASP A 229 -2.81 -16.92 -8.70
C ASP A 229 -3.55 -16.17 -9.81
N LEU A 230 -2.76 -15.52 -10.66
CA LEU A 230 -3.24 -14.71 -11.80
C LEU A 230 -2.78 -15.30 -13.14
N SER A 231 -2.26 -16.54 -13.14
CA SER A 231 -1.67 -17.19 -14.32
C SER A 231 -2.62 -17.43 -15.47
N GLY A 232 -3.93 -17.48 -15.18
CA GLY A 232 -4.99 -17.66 -16.19
C GLY A 232 -5.54 -16.38 -16.81
N TRP A 233 -5.05 -15.23 -16.41
CA TRP A 233 -5.62 -13.96 -16.85
C TRP A 233 -5.11 -13.52 -18.23
N ASP A 234 -6.04 -13.14 -19.09
CA ASP A 234 -5.75 -12.46 -20.35
C ASP A 234 -5.76 -10.93 -20.12
N THR A 235 -4.58 -10.32 -20.15
CA THR A 235 -4.41 -8.88 -19.98
C THR A 235 -4.20 -8.11 -21.28
N SER A 236 -4.33 -8.78 -22.44
CA SER A 236 -4.02 -8.20 -23.76
C SER A 236 -4.84 -6.96 -24.14
N LYS A 237 -5.95 -6.69 -23.46
CA LYS A 237 -6.78 -5.50 -23.65
C LYS A 237 -6.66 -4.48 -22.53
N VAL A 238 -5.96 -4.82 -21.46
CA VAL A 238 -5.82 -3.91 -20.29
C VAL A 238 -4.96 -2.71 -20.66
N ALA A 239 -5.52 -1.54 -20.49
CA ALA A 239 -4.84 -0.27 -20.72
C ALA A 239 -4.50 0.48 -19.42
N TYR A 240 -5.23 0.17 -18.34
CA TYR A 240 -5.09 0.85 -17.06
C TYR A 240 -4.94 -0.15 -15.92
N MET A 241 -3.86 0.00 -15.14
CA MET A 241 -3.54 -0.76 -13.93
C MET A 241 -3.31 0.14 -12.71
N SER A 242 -3.40 1.46 -12.92
CA SER A 242 -3.28 2.48 -11.87
C SER A 242 -4.31 3.56 -12.08
N ASP A 243 -4.80 4.15 -11.00
CA ASP A 243 -5.67 5.32 -11.08
C ASP A 243 -4.90 6.58 -11.46
N ARG A 244 -5.41 7.28 -12.48
CA ARG A 244 -4.82 8.52 -12.99
C ARG A 244 -5.21 9.76 -12.20
N PHE A 245 -6.26 9.69 -11.37
CA PHE A 245 -6.94 10.89 -10.87
C PHE A 245 -6.86 11.07 -9.36
N SER A 246 -6.78 10.00 -8.56
CA SER A 246 -6.94 10.07 -7.10
C SER A 246 -5.67 9.72 -6.31
N GLY A 247 -4.52 10.22 -6.76
CA GLY A 247 -3.27 10.07 -6.00
C GLY A 247 -2.48 8.80 -6.31
N GLY A 248 -2.78 8.14 -7.46
CA GLY A 248 -1.91 7.11 -8.03
C GLY A 248 -1.91 5.79 -7.28
N ARG A 249 -3.03 5.27 -6.86
CA ARG A 249 -3.10 3.91 -6.33
C ARG A 249 -3.02 2.91 -7.47
N GLY A 250 -2.07 1.98 -7.36
CA GLY A 250 -1.91 0.89 -8.31
C GLY A 250 -2.71 -0.34 -7.93
N MET A 251 -2.76 -1.30 -8.84
CA MET A 251 -3.59 -2.51 -8.71
C MET A 251 -3.34 -3.28 -7.42
N PHE A 252 -2.10 -3.36 -6.93
CA PHE A 252 -1.72 -4.10 -5.72
C PHE A 252 -1.23 -3.18 -4.58
N SER A 253 -1.42 -1.87 -4.70
CA SER A 253 -0.99 -0.91 -3.66
C SER A 253 -1.55 -1.31 -2.29
N GLY A 254 -0.70 -1.37 -1.25
CA GLY A 254 -1.11 -1.72 0.11
C GLY A 254 -1.40 -3.20 0.36
N CYS A 255 -1.08 -4.11 -0.57
CA CYS A 255 -1.14 -5.57 -0.33
C CYS A 255 0.03 -5.99 0.58
N SER A 256 0.02 -5.53 1.82
CA SER A 256 1.17 -5.62 2.73
C SER A 256 1.52 -7.04 3.20
N SER A 257 0.62 -8.01 3.06
CA SER A 257 0.87 -9.42 3.38
C SER A 257 1.28 -10.26 2.17
N LEU A 258 1.24 -9.70 0.96
CA LEU A 258 1.55 -10.44 -0.28
C LEU A 258 3.04 -10.80 -0.30
N VAL A 259 3.36 -12.11 -0.39
CA VAL A 259 4.74 -12.61 -0.25
C VAL A 259 5.43 -12.75 -1.60
N SER A 260 4.71 -13.22 -2.61
CA SER A 260 5.24 -13.43 -3.96
C SER A 260 4.16 -13.24 -5.00
N LEU A 261 4.57 -12.81 -6.21
CA LEU A 261 3.67 -12.65 -7.34
C LEU A 261 4.41 -12.98 -8.64
N ASP A 262 3.80 -13.82 -9.48
CA ASP A 262 4.30 -14.11 -10.83
C ASP A 262 3.35 -13.51 -11.87
N LEU A 263 3.83 -12.50 -12.56
CA LEU A 263 3.11 -11.78 -13.61
C LEU A 263 3.78 -11.90 -14.98
N SER A 264 4.69 -12.88 -15.12
CA SER A 264 5.46 -13.07 -16.37
C SER A 264 4.61 -13.40 -17.61
N GLY A 265 3.38 -13.89 -17.39
CA GLY A 265 2.42 -14.19 -18.46
C GLY A 265 1.59 -13.00 -18.92
N TRP A 266 1.73 -11.84 -18.31
CA TRP A 266 0.89 -10.70 -18.63
C TRP A 266 1.35 -9.97 -19.90
N ASP A 267 0.40 -9.65 -20.77
CA ASP A 267 0.59 -8.72 -21.88
C ASP A 267 0.35 -7.29 -21.38
N THR A 268 1.44 -6.52 -21.29
CA THR A 268 1.39 -5.12 -20.84
C THR A 268 1.55 -4.11 -21.98
N SER A 269 1.52 -4.57 -23.24
CA SER A 269 1.79 -3.74 -24.42
C SER A 269 0.84 -2.55 -24.61
N ARG A 270 -0.32 -2.58 -23.96
CA ARG A 270 -1.30 -1.49 -23.98
C ARG A 270 -1.29 -0.61 -22.75
N VAL A 271 -0.58 -1.04 -21.70
CA VAL A 271 -0.55 -0.29 -20.43
C VAL A 271 0.29 0.97 -20.61
N THR A 272 -0.22 2.08 -20.11
CA THR A 272 0.46 3.38 -20.22
C THR A 272 0.84 3.98 -18.86
N ASP A 273 0.34 3.38 -17.77
CA ASP A 273 0.50 3.91 -16.41
C ASP A 273 0.64 2.75 -15.42
N MET A 274 1.76 2.73 -14.68
CA MET A 274 2.07 1.73 -13.65
C MET A 274 2.43 2.39 -12.31
N ARG A 275 1.99 3.62 -12.09
CA ARG A 275 2.24 4.35 -10.85
C ARG A 275 1.74 3.58 -9.64
N CYS A 276 2.54 3.53 -8.59
CA CYS A 276 2.22 2.88 -7.32
C CYS A 276 1.72 1.42 -7.42
N MET A 277 2.02 0.70 -8.53
CA MET A 277 1.42 -0.62 -8.79
C MET A 277 1.64 -1.62 -7.66
N PHE A 278 2.79 -1.57 -7.00
CA PHE A 278 3.17 -2.42 -5.87
C PHE A 278 3.52 -1.60 -4.62
N SER A 279 3.09 -0.33 -4.56
CA SER A 279 3.36 0.51 -3.39
C SER A 279 2.89 -0.17 -2.10
N ASP A 280 3.70 -0.11 -1.05
CA ASP A 280 3.41 -0.69 0.28
C ASP A 280 3.14 -2.21 0.31
N CYS A 281 3.61 -2.96 -0.71
CA CYS A 281 3.69 -4.41 -0.67
C CYS A 281 4.85 -4.85 0.23
N SER A 282 4.79 -4.53 1.52
CA SER A 282 5.93 -4.60 2.44
C SER A 282 6.45 -6.01 2.73
N SER A 283 5.63 -7.05 2.53
CA SER A 283 6.05 -8.46 2.67
C SER A 283 6.53 -9.10 1.37
N LEU A 284 6.48 -8.38 0.24
CA LEU A 284 6.83 -8.94 -1.07
C LEU A 284 8.33 -9.23 -1.14
N THR A 285 8.67 -10.52 -1.23
CA THR A 285 10.08 -10.99 -1.29
C THR A 285 10.53 -11.33 -2.69
N SER A 286 9.60 -11.72 -3.57
CA SER A 286 9.87 -12.07 -4.96
C SER A 286 8.76 -11.59 -5.89
N LEU A 287 9.14 -11.02 -7.02
CA LEU A 287 8.25 -10.51 -8.04
C LEU A 287 8.83 -10.85 -9.41
N ASN A 288 8.05 -11.54 -10.25
CA ASN A 288 8.46 -11.91 -11.59
C ASN A 288 7.70 -11.04 -12.61
N LEU A 289 8.42 -10.13 -13.25
CA LEU A 289 7.92 -9.21 -14.28
C LEU A 289 8.56 -9.50 -15.65
N SER A 290 9.15 -10.66 -15.83
CA SER A 290 9.80 -11.03 -17.09
C SER A 290 8.78 -11.10 -18.23
N GLY A 291 9.10 -10.52 -19.36
CA GLY A 291 8.19 -10.49 -20.52
C GLY A 291 7.29 -9.25 -20.61
N TRP A 292 7.35 -8.35 -19.62
CA TRP A 292 6.58 -7.11 -19.71
C TRP A 292 7.08 -6.21 -20.82
N ASP A 293 6.16 -5.72 -21.64
CA ASP A 293 6.40 -4.64 -22.59
C ASP A 293 6.11 -3.30 -21.89
N THR A 294 7.17 -2.52 -21.65
CA THR A 294 7.07 -1.22 -20.98
C THR A 294 7.19 -0.04 -21.94
N SER A 295 7.26 -0.31 -23.26
CA SER A 295 7.46 0.73 -24.28
C SER A 295 6.35 1.79 -24.35
N GLY A 296 5.15 1.48 -23.82
CA GLY A 296 4.02 2.39 -23.73
C GLY A 296 3.98 3.24 -22.47
N ILE A 297 4.79 2.94 -21.45
CA ILE A 297 4.65 3.50 -20.10
C ILE A 297 5.17 4.94 -20.04
N GLU A 298 4.37 5.84 -19.48
CA GLU A 298 4.70 7.25 -19.27
C GLU A 298 4.94 7.60 -17.78
N GLY A 299 4.30 6.88 -16.86
CA GLY A 299 4.43 7.10 -15.41
C GLY A 299 4.81 5.86 -14.64
N MET A 300 5.87 5.94 -13.82
CA MET A 300 6.37 4.87 -12.95
C MET A 300 6.60 5.32 -11.50
N TRP A 301 6.14 6.53 -11.13
CA TRP A 301 6.39 7.02 -9.79
C TRP A 301 5.81 6.09 -8.72
N GLY A 302 6.60 5.90 -7.65
CA GLY A 302 6.19 5.09 -6.50
C GLY A 302 5.91 3.62 -6.82
N MET A 303 6.31 3.08 -7.98
CA MET A 303 5.90 1.73 -8.42
C MET A 303 6.21 0.64 -7.40
N PHE A 304 7.34 0.72 -6.71
CA PHE A 304 7.78 -0.21 -5.67
C PHE A 304 7.97 0.47 -4.31
N LEU A 305 7.40 1.66 -4.13
CA LEU A 305 7.48 2.40 -2.87
C LEU A 305 7.07 1.51 -1.70
N GLY A 306 7.89 1.46 -0.63
CA GLY A 306 7.58 0.68 0.57
C GLY A 306 7.68 -0.85 0.42
N CYS A 307 8.20 -1.39 -0.69
CA CYS A 307 8.47 -2.83 -0.85
C CYS A 307 9.67 -3.25 0.00
N SER A 308 9.55 -3.14 1.32
CA SER A 308 10.67 -3.23 2.26
C SER A 308 11.31 -4.62 2.37
N SER A 309 10.62 -5.69 1.96
CA SER A 309 11.14 -7.06 1.97
C SER A 309 11.76 -7.50 0.63
N LEU A 310 11.60 -6.71 -0.43
CA LEU A 310 12.12 -7.05 -1.76
C LEU A 310 13.64 -6.98 -1.76
N SER A 311 14.31 -8.11 -2.01
CA SER A 311 15.78 -8.21 -1.88
C SER A 311 16.55 -8.01 -3.18
N SER A 312 15.90 -8.29 -4.31
CA SER A 312 16.48 -8.11 -5.65
C SER A 312 15.38 -7.89 -6.67
N LEU A 313 15.68 -7.13 -7.73
CA LEU A 313 14.79 -6.89 -8.85
C LEU A 313 15.62 -6.74 -10.14
N ASP A 314 15.21 -7.43 -11.20
CA ASP A 314 15.82 -7.31 -12.52
C ASP A 314 14.84 -6.59 -13.47
N LEU A 315 15.19 -5.37 -13.83
CA LEU A 315 14.43 -4.50 -14.72
C LEU A 315 15.26 -4.12 -15.96
N SER A 316 16.33 -4.86 -16.25
CA SER A 316 17.28 -4.56 -17.34
C SER A 316 16.66 -4.61 -18.75
N GLY A 317 15.53 -5.31 -18.90
CA GLY A 317 14.81 -5.41 -20.18
C GLY A 317 13.76 -4.34 -20.42
N TRP A 318 13.59 -3.40 -19.49
CA TRP A 318 12.54 -2.40 -19.61
C TRP A 318 12.89 -1.26 -20.55
N ASP A 319 11.96 -0.91 -21.42
CA ASP A 319 12.01 0.31 -22.22
C ASP A 319 11.40 1.47 -21.42
N THR A 320 12.26 2.40 -20.99
CA THR A 320 11.85 3.58 -20.21
C THR A 320 11.86 4.87 -21.03
N SER A 321 12.02 4.77 -22.36
CA SER A 321 12.18 5.92 -23.26
C SER A 321 11.01 6.91 -23.27
N ARG A 322 9.85 6.53 -22.78
CA ARG A 322 8.68 7.40 -22.64
C ARG A 322 8.41 7.90 -21.23
N VAL A 323 9.12 7.35 -20.23
CA VAL A 323 8.90 7.71 -18.84
C VAL A 323 9.34 9.14 -18.56
N THR A 324 8.49 9.89 -17.87
CA THR A 324 8.74 11.29 -17.53
C THR A 324 8.88 11.52 -16.02
N ASP A 325 8.40 10.58 -15.19
CA ASP A 325 8.36 10.70 -13.74
C ASP A 325 8.73 9.37 -13.08
N MET A 326 9.80 9.38 -12.29
CA MET A 326 10.34 8.25 -11.54
C MET A 326 10.41 8.55 -10.02
N TRP A 327 9.68 9.57 -9.57
CA TRP A 327 9.66 9.96 -8.15
C TRP A 327 9.37 8.76 -7.25
N GLY A 328 10.20 8.56 -6.20
CA GLY A 328 9.98 7.56 -5.17
C GLY A 328 9.86 6.11 -5.67
N MET A 329 10.35 5.79 -6.89
CA MET A 329 10.10 4.47 -7.50
C MET A 329 10.51 3.29 -6.63
N PHE A 330 11.60 3.42 -5.87
CA PHE A 330 12.12 2.41 -4.95
C PHE A 330 12.21 2.92 -3.50
N ASP A 331 11.54 4.02 -3.18
CA ASP A 331 11.57 4.59 -1.82
C ASP A 331 11.13 3.54 -0.79
N GLY A 332 11.92 3.38 0.30
CA GLY A 332 11.65 2.41 1.35
C GLY A 332 11.92 0.95 1.01
N CYS A 333 12.52 0.62 -0.15
CA CYS A 333 12.96 -0.74 -0.48
C CYS A 333 14.18 -1.14 0.36
N SER A 334 14.03 -1.22 1.66
CA SER A 334 15.13 -1.31 2.62
C SER A 334 15.94 -2.60 2.55
N SER A 335 15.37 -3.71 2.05
CA SER A 335 16.05 -4.99 1.85
C SER A 335 16.72 -5.12 0.48
N LEU A 336 16.48 -4.18 -0.44
CA LEU A 336 16.98 -4.25 -1.81
C LEU A 336 18.51 -4.15 -1.82
N SER A 337 19.17 -5.25 -2.14
CA SER A 337 20.65 -5.35 -2.13
C SER A 337 21.24 -5.34 -3.53
N SER A 338 20.47 -5.72 -4.54
CA SER A 338 20.85 -5.66 -5.95
C SER A 338 19.69 -5.19 -6.82
N LEU A 339 20.00 -4.28 -7.75
CA LEU A 339 19.04 -3.72 -8.69
C LEU A 339 19.74 -3.55 -10.06
N HIS A 340 19.12 -4.08 -11.12
CA HIS A 340 19.66 -4.02 -12.47
C HIS A 340 18.81 -3.07 -13.31
N LEU A 341 19.40 -1.92 -13.67
CA LEU A 341 18.78 -0.83 -14.44
C LEU A 341 19.49 -0.59 -15.76
N SER A 342 20.31 -1.55 -16.22
CA SER A 342 21.08 -1.38 -17.45
C SER A 342 20.15 -1.25 -18.66
N GLY A 343 20.43 -0.25 -19.52
CA GLY A 343 19.61 0.00 -20.71
C GLY A 343 18.45 0.97 -20.52
N TRP A 344 18.25 1.49 -19.32
CA TRP A 344 17.23 2.52 -19.11
C TRP A 344 17.55 3.82 -19.85
N ASP A 345 16.59 4.31 -20.60
CA ASP A 345 16.61 5.63 -21.22
C ASP A 345 15.90 6.64 -20.30
N THR A 346 16.67 7.52 -19.69
CA THR A 346 16.16 8.55 -18.78
C THR A 346 16.04 9.94 -19.43
N SER A 347 16.26 10.03 -20.74
CA SER A 347 16.34 11.30 -21.48
C SER A 347 15.06 12.15 -21.47
N ARG A 348 13.93 11.59 -20.98
CA ARG A 348 12.66 12.30 -20.82
C ARG A 348 12.25 12.53 -19.37
N VAL A 349 12.99 11.96 -18.42
CA VAL A 349 12.65 12.05 -17.00
C VAL A 349 12.89 13.47 -16.49
N THR A 350 11.92 14.00 -15.78
CA THR A 350 11.98 15.33 -15.18
C THR A 350 12.05 15.30 -13.66
N ASP A 351 11.59 14.21 -13.04
CA ASP A 351 11.57 14.03 -11.60
C ASP A 351 12.17 12.67 -11.20
N MET A 352 13.23 12.72 -10.38
CA MET A 352 13.92 11.59 -9.79
C MET A 352 14.00 11.74 -8.25
N GLY A 353 13.22 12.64 -7.67
CA GLY A 353 13.16 12.83 -6.22
C GLY A 353 12.82 11.54 -5.50
N ASP A 354 13.42 11.32 -4.33
CA ASP A 354 13.21 10.14 -3.47
C ASP A 354 13.42 8.76 -4.16
N MET A 355 13.93 8.69 -5.40
CA MET A 355 13.89 7.47 -6.21
C MET A 355 14.46 6.23 -5.53
N PHE A 356 15.54 6.37 -4.75
CA PHE A 356 16.18 5.29 -3.98
C PHE A 356 16.20 5.60 -2.47
N ALA A 357 15.37 6.54 -2.01
CA ALA A 357 15.33 6.89 -0.60
C ALA A 357 15.04 5.65 0.26
N GLY A 358 15.72 5.49 1.40
CA GLY A 358 15.52 4.34 2.28
C GLY A 358 16.02 2.98 1.76
N CYS A 359 16.67 2.91 0.59
CA CYS A 359 17.30 1.67 0.09
C CYS A 359 18.54 1.33 0.90
N SER A 360 18.37 1.05 2.19
CA SER A 360 19.45 0.95 3.17
C SER A 360 20.39 -0.25 2.99
N SER A 361 19.97 -1.29 2.26
CA SER A 361 20.80 -2.47 1.95
C SER A 361 21.55 -2.37 0.62
N LEU A 362 21.26 -1.35 -0.19
CA LEU A 362 21.86 -1.19 -1.51
C LEU A 362 23.33 -0.78 -1.36
N SER A 363 24.25 -1.63 -1.84
CA SER A 363 25.69 -1.41 -1.67
C SER A 363 26.36 -0.74 -2.88
N SER A 364 25.78 -0.92 -4.06
CA SER A 364 26.24 -0.31 -5.30
C SER A 364 25.08 -0.14 -6.28
N LEU A 365 25.20 0.80 -7.19
CA LEU A 365 24.22 1.09 -8.23
C LEU A 365 24.94 1.58 -9.47
N ASP A 366 24.61 0.99 -10.62
CA ASP A 366 25.15 1.40 -11.93
C ASP A 366 24.15 2.33 -12.63
N LEU A 367 24.50 3.61 -12.72
CA LEU A 367 23.72 4.68 -13.34
C LEU A 367 24.47 5.30 -14.53
N SER A 368 25.49 4.62 -15.05
CA SER A 368 26.46 5.16 -16.00
C SER A 368 25.87 5.59 -17.36
N GLY A 369 24.69 5.08 -17.70
CA GLY A 369 24.01 5.42 -18.98
C GLY A 369 22.92 6.48 -18.88
N TRP A 370 22.72 7.06 -17.70
CA TRP A 370 21.58 7.94 -17.48
C TRP A 370 21.79 9.35 -18.05
N ASP A 371 20.83 9.82 -18.82
CA ASP A 371 20.73 11.21 -19.28
C ASP A 371 19.85 12.00 -18.28
N THR A 372 20.48 12.93 -17.55
CA THR A 372 19.81 13.76 -16.55
C THR A 372 19.53 15.18 -17.03
N SER A 373 19.73 15.46 -18.31
CA SER A 373 19.66 16.82 -18.87
C SER A 373 18.28 17.50 -18.75
N LYS A 374 17.21 16.73 -18.51
CA LYS A 374 15.86 17.26 -18.29
C LYS A 374 15.39 17.19 -16.85
N VAL A 375 16.19 16.60 -15.96
CA VAL A 375 15.81 16.44 -14.57
C VAL A 375 15.81 17.78 -13.85
N THR A 376 14.73 18.08 -13.16
CA THR A 376 14.56 19.31 -12.37
C THR A 376 14.53 19.05 -10.86
N ASP A 377 14.19 17.82 -10.43
CA ASP A 377 14.17 17.41 -9.04
C ASP A 377 14.99 16.13 -8.82
N MET A 378 15.97 16.21 -7.92
CA MET A 378 16.79 15.12 -7.39
C MET A 378 16.79 15.12 -5.86
N GLY A 379 15.83 15.79 -5.24
CA GLY A 379 15.71 15.86 -3.79
C GLY A 379 15.63 14.46 -3.20
N ARG A 380 16.44 14.20 -2.15
CA ARG A 380 16.46 12.94 -1.39
C ARG A 380 16.70 11.67 -2.22
N MET A 381 17.17 11.77 -3.46
CA MET A 381 17.29 10.63 -4.38
C MET A 381 18.00 9.42 -3.76
N PHE A 382 19.01 9.62 -2.92
CA PHE A 382 19.76 8.56 -2.21
C PHE A 382 19.64 8.69 -0.69
N ASP A 383 18.63 9.39 -0.18
CA ASP A 383 18.44 9.56 1.28
C ASP A 383 18.36 8.18 1.96
N GLY A 384 19.16 7.99 3.03
CA GLY A 384 19.16 6.73 3.79
C GLY A 384 19.78 5.53 3.09
N CYS A 385 20.43 5.66 1.93
CA CYS A 385 21.21 4.60 1.29
C CYS A 385 22.48 4.30 2.13
N SER A 386 22.29 3.82 3.35
CA SER A 386 23.34 3.73 4.36
C SER A 386 24.43 2.71 4.06
N SER A 387 24.16 1.70 3.24
CA SER A 387 25.14 0.67 2.83
C SER A 387 25.90 1.00 1.54
N LEU A 388 25.55 2.10 0.86
CA LEU A 388 26.13 2.47 -0.44
C LEU A 388 27.62 2.81 -0.25
N VAL A 389 28.51 2.02 -0.89
CA VAL A 389 29.96 2.19 -0.76
C VAL A 389 30.61 2.81 -2.01
N SER A 390 29.89 2.85 -3.12
CA SER A 390 30.33 3.50 -4.35
C SER A 390 29.15 4.02 -5.14
N LEU A 391 29.32 5.18 -5.76
CA LEU A 391 28.32 5.77 -6.64
C LEU A 391 29.08 6.57 -7.71
N ASP A 392 28.87 6.23 -8.99
CA ASP A 392 29.42 6.93 -10.12
C ASP A 392 28.33 7.82 -10.73
N LEU A 393 28.56 9.13 -10.67
CA LEU A 393 27.67 10.16 -11.20
C LEU A 393 28.33 10.95 -12.35
N PHE A 394 29.41 10.36 -12.92
CA PHE A 394 30.12 10.99 -14.04
C PHE A 394 29.19 11.12 -15.27
N GLY A 395 29.18 12.28 -15.85
CA GLY A 395 28.38 12.57 -17.05
C GLY A 395 26.96 13.09 -16.76
N TRP A 396 26.56 13.18 -15.50
CA TRP A 396 25.27 13.78 -15.18
C TRP A 396 25.25 15.28 -15.46
N ASP A 397 24.29 15.72 -16.25
CA ASP A 397 23.99 17.15 -16.43
C ASP A 397 22.99 17.59 -15.33
N THR A 398 23.48 18.42 -14.43
CA THR A 398 22.69 18.96 -13.33
C THR A 398 22.28 20.41 -13.51
N SER A 399 22.56 20.99 -14.70
CA SER A 399 22.32 22.41 -14.97
C SER A 399 20.83 22.83 -14.89
N GLY A 400 19.92 21.87 -15.12
CA GLY A 400 18.47 22.06 -15.01
C GLY A 400 17.90 21.81 -13.61
N VAL A 401 18.68 21.23 -12.69
CA VAL A 401 18.18 20.78 -11.40
C VAL A 401 17.95 21.97 -10.45
N THR A 402 16.76 22.03 -9.88
CA THR A 402 16.34 23.09 -8.94
C THR A 402 16.33 22.63 -7.49
N ASP A 403 16.12 21.33 -7.22
CA ASP A 403 16.17 20.76 -5.87
C ASP A 403 17.13 19.56 -5.80
N MET A 404 18.08 19.61 -4.86
CA MET A 404 19.01 18.57 -4.46
C MET A 404 19.02 18.39 -2.93
N SER A 405 17.97 18.87 -2.24
CA SER A 405 17.87 18.80 -0.79
C SER A 405 17.94 17.36 -0.32
N GLY A 406 18.80 17.07 0.65
CA GLY A 406 18.94 15.73 1.23
C GLY A 406 19.43 14.65 0.25
N MET A 407 19.92 14.97 -0.93
CA MET A 407 20.22 13.99 -1.98
C MET A 407 21.06 12.81 -1.51
N PHE A 408 22.03 13.03 -0.63
CA PHE A 408 22.88 11.99 -0.02
C PHE A 408 22.72 11.92 1.49
N PHE A 409 21.59 12.41 2.03
CA PHE A 409 21.34 12.37 3.47
C PHE A 409 21.44 10.92 3.97
N GLY A 410 22.21 10.69 5.06
CA GLY A 410 22.33 9.35 5.63
C GLY A 410 23.11 8.31 4.82
N CYS A 411 23.79 8.67 3.73
CA CYS A 411 24.71 7.78 2.99
C CYS A 411 25.95 7.49 3.86
N ALA A 412 25.76 6.76 4.95
CA ALA A 412 26.74 6.61 6.01
C ALA A 412 28.02 5.88 5.60
N SER A 413 27.95 4.96 4.63
CA SER A 413 29.07 4.14 4.15
C SER A 413 29.81 4.71 2.95
N LEU A 414 29.32 5.80 2.35
CA LEU A 414 29.89 6.37 1.11
C LEU A 414 31.22 7.11 1.39
N PRO A 415 32.37 6.61 0.90
CA PRO A 415 33.68 7.19 1.25
C PRO A 415 34.07 8.38 0.39
N SER A 416 33.56 8.46 -0.82
CA SER A 416 33.93 9.50 -1.79
C SER A 416 32.81 9.84 -2.73
N LEU A 417 32.77 11.10 -3.17
CA LEU A 417 31.90 11.58 -4.24
C LEU A 417 32.70 12.46 -5.19
N ASP A 418 32.48 12.29 -6.49
CA ASP A 418 32.98 13.18 -7.52
C ASP A 418 31.81 13.94 -8.16
N LEU A 419 31.72 15.23 -7.85
CA LEU A 419 30.76 16.17 -8.37
C LEU A 419 31.42 17.21 -9.27
N SER A 420 32.63 16.91 -9.77
CA SER A 420 33.44 17.89 -10.54
C SER A 420 32.79 18.33 -11.85
N GLY A 421 31.93 17.49 -12.43
CA GLY A 421 31.16 17.80 -13.63
C GLY A 421 29.86 18.59 -13.40
N TRP A 422 29.44 18.75 -12.16
CA TRP A 422 28.10 19.29 -11.83
C TRP A 422 28.00 20.80 -11.98
N ASP A 423 26.84 21.27 -12.39
CA ASP A 423 26.43 22.67 -12.34
C ASP A 423 25.27 22.82 -11.33
N THR A 424 25.55 23.42 -10.20
CA THR A 424 24.55 23.65 -9.14
C THR A 424 24.09 25.09 -9.05
N SER A 425 24.38 25.90 -10.08
CA SER A 425 24.04 27.32 -10.09
C SER A 425 22.53 27.58 -10.07
N GLY A 426 21.75 26.66 -10.65
CA GLY A 426 20.29 26.68 -10.68
C GLY A 426 19.62 26.13 -9.40
N ALA A 427 20.36 25.38 -8.58
CA ALA A 427 19.78 24.68 -7.45
C ALA A 427 19.39 25.63 -6.31
N GLY A 428 18.09 25.76 -6.07
CA GLY A 428 17.51 26.52 -4.94
C GLY A 428 17.58 25.72 -3.63
N GLY A 429 17.35 24.41 -3.69
CA GLY A 429 17.37 23.49 -2.56
C GLY A 429 18.65 22.66 -2.51
N MET A 430 19.40 22.75 -1.40
CA MET A 430 20.55 21.89 -1.08
C MET A 430 20.63 21.56 0.41
N TRP A 431 19.52 21.72 1.12
CA TRP A 431 19.47 21.51 2.54
C TRP A 431 19.77 20.03 2.88
N GLY A 432 20.69 19.82 3.84
CA GLY A 432 20.99 18.49 4.38
C GLY A 432 21.69 17.55 3.39
N MET A 433 22.16 18.02 2.25
CA MET A 433 22.66 17.18 1.14
C MET A 433 23.65 16.10 1.57
N PHE A 434 24.55 16.39 2.56
CA PHE A 434 25.54 15.43 3.08
C PHE A 434 25.34 15.11 4.56
N GLN A 435 24.21 15.46 5.15
CA GLN A 435 23.96 15.18 6.54
C GLN A 435 23.95 13.67 6.77
N GLY A 436 24.75 13.20 7.75
CA GLY A 436 24.84 11.77 8.05
C GLY A 436 25.79 10.96 7.14
N CYS A 437 26.47 11.57 6.16
CA CYS A 437 27.51 10.93 5.38
C CYS A 437 28.78 10.71 6.22
N SER A 438 28.70 9.84 7.22
CA SER A 438 29.74 9.70 8.25
C SER A 438 31.06 9.14 7.72
N SER A 439 31.07 8.39 6.64
CA SER A 439 32.28 7.86 5.98
C SER A 439 32.87 8.76 4.90
N LEU A 440 32.19 9.85 4.54
CA LEU A 440 32.63 10.72 3.44
C LEU A 440 33.96 11.36 3.77
N SER A 441 35.00 10.96 3.07
CA SER A 441 36.38 11.37 3.30
C SER A 441 37.04 12.02 2.08
N SER A 442 36.38 12.01 0.92
CA SER A 442 36.84 12.67 -0.30
C SER A 442 35.64 13.25 -1.05
N LEU A 443 35.75 14.53 -1.44
CA LEU A 443 34.73 15.22 -2.22
C LEU A 443 35.41 16.06 -3.29
N ALA A 444 35.20 15.73 -4.57
CA ALA A 444 35.63 16.55 -5.68
C ALA A 444 34.48 17.45 -6.15
N VAL A 445 34.76 18.73 -6.40
CA VAL A 445 33.78 19.70 -6.90
C VAL A 445 34.34 20.50 -8.07
N GLY A 446 33.46 20.85 -9.02
CA GLY A 446 33.79 21.68 -10.16
C GLY A 446 33.61 23.18 -9.92
N GLU A 447 33.97 23.97 -10.93
CA GLU A 447 33.86 25.43 -10.89
C GLU A 447 32.41 25.91 -10.77
N ARG A 448 31.42 25.09 -11.23
CA ARG A 448 29.99 25.42 -11.19
C ARG A 448 29.28 24.85 -9.97
N CYS A 449 29.99 24.16 -9.08
CA CYS A 449 29.45 23.61 -7.82
C CYS A 449 29.39 24.60 -6.66
N GLY A 450 29.13 25.89 -6.91
CA GLY A 450 29.21 26.95 -5.90
C GLY A 450 28.31 26.78 -4.68
N GLY A 451 27.14 26.18 -4.85
CA GLY A 451 26.17 25.96 -3.77
C GLY A 451 26.49 24.80 -2.85
N VAL A 452 27.23 23.80 -3.30
CA VAL A 452 27.53 22.55 -2.57
C VAL A 452 28.33 22.80 -1.28
N LEU A 453 29.24 23.77 -1.30
CA LEU A 453 30.09 24.13 -0.18
C LEU A 453 29.52 25.31 0.65
N SER A 454 28.29 25.75 0.41
CA SER A 454 27.71 26.91 1.06
C SER A 454 27.17 26.57 2.45
N ALA A 455 27.68 27.23 3.48
CA ALA A 455 27.14 27.12 4.84
C ALA A 455 25.70 27.67 4.95
N ASP A 456 25.34 28.63 4.12
CA ASP A 456 24.02 29.26 4.13
C ASP A 456 22.92 28.33 3.62
N ARG A 457 23.29 27.27 2.89
CA ARG A 457 22.36 26.27 2.35
C ARG A 457 22.29 25.00 3.18
N HIS A 458 22.95 24.98 4.36
CA HIS A 458 22.92 23.86 5.30
C HIS A 458 23.24 22.50 4.65
N THR A 459 24.20 22.47 3.70
CA THR A 459 24.61 21.22 3.03
C THR A 459 25.14 20.17 3.98
N ALA A 460 25.46 20.60 5.21
CA ALA A 460 25.80 19.74 6.34
C ALA A 460 27.00 18.81 6.06
N LEU A 461 28.02 19.31 5.36
CA LEU A 461 29.29 18.59 5.22
C LEU A 461 29.76 18.09 6.59
N PRO A 462 30.20 16.83 6.71
CA PRO A 462 30.68 16.30 7.97
C PRO A 462 31.80 17.19 8.54
N ALA A 463 31.62 17.67 9.76
CA ALA A 463 32.70 18.40 10.46
C ALA A 463 33.81 17.40 10.81
N GLY A 464 35.02 17.67 10.41
CA GLY A 464 36.17 16.87 10.80
C GLY A 464 36.26 16.73 12.33
N VAL A 465 36.70 15.58 12.82
CA VAL A 465 36.88 15.33 14.26
C VAL A 465 37.98 16.28 14.81
N GLY A 466 37.70 16.93 15.93
CA GLY A 466 38.65 17.79 16.61
C GLY A 466 38.80 19.22 16.05
N GLY A 467 37.84 19.69 15.25
CA GLY A 467 37.84 21.03 14.69
C GLY A 467 38.74 21.20 13.44
N TRP A 468 39.28 20.10 12.93
CA TRP A 468 40.02 20.08 11.66
C TRP A 468 39.00 20.13 10.52
N GLY A 469 39.27 21.00 9.53
CA GLY A 469 38.44 21.11 8.32
C GLY A 469 38.81 20.06 7.28
N TRP A 470 38.60 20.42 6.04
CA TRP A 470 38.92 19.62 4.84
C TRP A 470 40.25 20.09 4.23
N HIS A 471 41.10 19.16 3.80
CA HIS A 471 42.34 19.50 3.10
C HIS A 471 42.03 19.78 1.61
N SER A 472 42.40 20.96 1.16
CA SER A 472 42.35 21.33 -0.28
C SER A 472 43.54 20.72 -0.99
N GLU A 473 43.31 19.86 -1.98
CA GLU A 473 44.39 19.29 -2.78
C GLU A 473 45.03 20.34 -3.71
N ARG A 474 44.28 21.35 -4.12
CA ARG A 474 44.75 22.47 -4.92
C ARG A 474 45.68 23.39 -4.14
N ASP A 475 45.25 23.86 -2.96
CA ASP A 475 45.95 24.82 -2.16
C ASP A 475 46.96 24.21 -1.17
N LYS A 476 46.91 22.88 -1.05
CA LYS A 476 47.78 22.12 -0.11
C LYS A 476 47.66 22.60 1.33
N ARG A 477 46.47 23.00 1.76
CA ARG A 477 46.19 23.45 3.14
C ARG A 477 44.86 22.96 3.68
N TRP A 478 44.73 22.93 4.98
CA TRP A 478 43.48 22.66 5.69
C TRP A 478 42.59 23.90 5.65
N LEU A 479 41.30 23.68 5.41
CA LEU A 479 40.23 24.67 5.40
C LEU A 479 39.20 24.31 6.44
N THR A 480 38.75 25.27 7.23
CA THR A 480 37.57 25.12 8.08
C THR A 480 36.31 25.09 7.20
N LEU A 481 35.18 24.58 7.75
CA LEU A 481 33.89 24.64 7.03
C LEU A 481 33.50 26.09 6.69
N GLY A 482 33.81 27.06 7.52
CA GLY A 482 33.60 28.48 7.25
C GLY A 482 34.42 29.00 6.08
N GLU A 483 35.69 28.59 5.97
CA GLU A 483 36.56 28.96 4.81
C GLU A 483 36.09 28.26 3.53
N LEU A 484 35.68 26.98 3.58
CA LEU A 484 35.06 26.30 2.42
C LEU A 484 33.86 27.08 1.91
N SER A 485 32.98 27.45 2.82
CA SER A 485 31.74 28.18 2.49
C SER A 485 32.01 29.58 1.93
N SER A 486 32.95 30.31 2.52
CA SER A 486 33.15 31.74 2.20
C SER A 486 34.11 32.02 1.05
N SER A 487 35.08 31.13 0.81
CA SER A 487 36.19 31.40 -0.14
C SER A 487 36.33 30.41 -1.29
N ARG A 488 35.46 29.38 -1.35
CA ARG A 488 35.64 28.26 -2.31
C ARG A 488 34.48 28.07 -3.26
N GLN A 489 33.48 28.91 -3.22
CA GLN A 489 32.41 28.86 -4.21
C GLN A 489 32.98 29.13 -5.63
N GLY A 490 32.69 28.22 -6.56
CA GLY A 490 33.17 28.35 -7.94
C GLY A 490 34.66 28.03 -8.14
N VAL A 491 35.28 27.28 -7.23
CA VAL A 491 36.68 26.84 -7.36
C VAL A 491 36.73 25.32 -7.44
N ALA A 492 37.11 24.78 -8.59
CA ALA A 492 37.33 23.36 -8.78
C ALA A 492 38.45 22.85 -7.87
N ASP A 493 38.17 21.85 -7.04
CA ASP A 493 39.11 21.26 -6.10
C ASP A 493 38.66 19.87 -5.64
N THR A 494 39.59 19.10 -5.09
CA THR A 494 39.30 17.87 -4.34
C THR A 494 39.62 18.13 -2.88
N TYR A 495 38.63 17.88 -2.02
CA TYR A 495 38.73 18.04 -0.59
C TYR A 495 38.82 16.67 0.08
N THR A 496 39.79 16.48 0.97
CA THR A 496 39.99 15.23 1.69
C THR A 496 39.89 15.48 3.21
N ALA A 497 39.24 14.53 3.89
CA ALA A 497 39.14 14.57 5.36
C ALA A 497 40.44 14.10 6.04
N PRO A 498 40.70 14.47 7.30
CA PRO A 498 41.87 14.02 8.04
C PRO A 498 41.93 12.49 8.19
N GLU A 499 43.15 11.91 8.14
CA GLU A 499 43.35 10.45 8.34
C GLU A 499 42.82 9.96 9.69
N ALA A 500 42.95 10.76 10.75
CA ALA A 500 42.41 10.43 12.06
C ALA A 500 40.89 10.22 12.08
N TRP A 501 40.17 10.88 11.18
CA TRP A 501 38.73 10.71 11.01
C TRP A 501 38.43 9.44 10.21
N ARG A 502 39.20 9.13 9.18
CA ARG A 502 39.09 7.91 8.37
C ARG A 502 39.22 6.64 9.21
N SER A 503 40.13 6.63 10.21
CA SER A 503 40.35 5.48 11.09
C SER A 503 39.27 5.29 12.15
N LEU A 504 38.52 6.32 12.52
CA LEU A 504 37.44 6.25 13.52
C LEU A 504 36.11 5.79 12.92
N VAL A 505 35.92 5.92 11.61
CA VAL A 505 34.66 5.61 10.91
C VAL A 505 34.72 4.29 10.14
N SER A 506 35.91 3.67 10.02
CA SER A 506 36.06 2.39 9.35
C SER A 506 35.53 1.23 10.22
N PRO A 507 34.58 0.39 9.72
CA PRO A 507 34.01 -0.73 10.48
C PRO A 507 35.02 -1.78 10.96
N GLN A 508 36.27 -1.75 10.49
CA GLN A 508 37.33 -2.72 10.86
C GLN A 508 38.01 -2.43 12.21
N ALA A 509 37.76 -1.28 12.86
CA ALA A 509 38.36 -0.96 14.16
C ALA A 509 37.71 -1.70 15.35
N ALA A 510 36.63 -2.43 15.17
CA ALA A 510 35.89 -3.14 16.22
C ALA A 510 36.39 -4.59 16.48
N GLN A 511 37.40 -5.09 15.78
CA GLN A 511 37.87 -6.48 15.93
C GLN A 511 39.35 -6.64 16.36
N ALA A 512 40.00 -5.59 16.78
CA ALA A 512 41.38 -5.66 17.30
C ALA A 512 41.47 -5.07 18.70
N SER A 513 41.12 -5.84 19.68
CA SER A 513 41.68 -5.71 21.04
C SER A 513 41.81 -7.11 21.65
N PRO A 514 42.95 -7.41 22.29
CA PRO A 514 43.40 -8.73 22.70
C PRO A 514 42.58 -9.38 23.81
#